data_bc2df1eb7044b214e02d394b5af50a3a
#
_entry.id   bc2df1eb7044b214e02d394b5af50a3a
#
_cell.length_a   1.000
_cell.length_b   1.000
_cell.length_c   1.000
_cell.angle_alpha   90.00
_cell.angle_beta   90.00
_cell.angle_gamma   90.00
#
_symmetry.space_group_name_H-M   'P 1'
#
loop_
_entity.id
_entity.type
_entity.pdbx_description
1 polymer ?
#
loop_
_entity_poly.entity_id
_entity_poly.type
_entity_poly.pdbx_seq_one_letter_code
_entity_poly.pdbx_strand_id
1 'polypeptide(L)'
;VGWYRRVFELPASDAGRRISVEFDGSYRDTMVIFNGYYIGRHTGGYDPFSFDLTDFASPGDRNVLLVRVDATLSDGWFYEGAGVYRHVWLVRTAPVHVKKWGTFAHSKVQPGMAVVSLRTEVENMGKGAQSVRVVSTILDPFGKEVAKTTSTPASIPEWGEHIYEQQVTVKQPALWSLEERNLYRLVTEIESGNIFVDRCETRFGIRDLEFDPEKGFLLNGKPVKVKGTCNHQDHAGVGVA
;
A
#
# COMPACT_ATOMS: atom_id res chain seq x y z
N VAL A 1 -14.24 25.07 -4.69
CA VAL A 1 -12.82 25.02 -4.31
C VAL A 1 -12.69 24.96 -2.82
N GLY A 2 -12.00 23.93 -2.29
CA GLY A 2 -11.71 23.78 -0.87
C GLY A 2 -10.20 23.94 -0.60
N TRP A 3 -9.88 24.50 0.57
CA TRP A 3 -8.50 24.59 1.05
C TRP A 3 -8.39 23.87 2.40
N TYR A 4 -7.40 23.00 2.50
CA TYR A 4 -7.07 22.26 3.71
C TYR A 4 -5.67 22.67 4.17
N ARG A 5 -5.50 22.86 5.47
CA ARG A 5 -4.22 23.19 6.08
C ARG A 5 -3.95 22.30 7.26
N ARG A 6 -2.83 21.59 7.24
CA ARG A 6 -2.33 20.81 8.38
C ARG A 6 -0.95 21.30 8.78
N VAL A 7 -0.79 21.50 10.08
CA VAL A 7 0.51 21.81 10.70
C VAL A 7 0.89 20.62 11.56
N PHE A 8 2.13 20.18 11.45
CA PHE A 8 2.67 19.06 12.23
C PHE A 8 4.17 19.20 12.40
N GLU A 9 4.72 18.52 13.38
CA GLU A 9 6.15 18.45 13.64
C GLU A 9 6.69 17.11 13.14
N LEU A 10 7.83 17.13 12.48
CA LEU A 10 8.62 15.95 12.17
C LEU A 10 9.68 15.78 13.26
N PRO A 11 9.84 14.57 13.83
CA PRO A 11 10.94 14.32 14.75
C PRO A 11 12.30 14.60 14.11
N ALA A 12 13.26 15.10 14.88
CA ALA A 12 14.63 15.29 14.42
C ALA A 12 15.28 13.99 13.92
N SER A 13 14.83 12.84 14.44
CA SER A 13 15.26 11.50 14.01
C SER A 13 14.82 11.14 12.59
N ASP A 14 13.93 11.92 11.96
CA ASP A 14 13.55 11.74 10.56
C ASP A 14 14.54 12.38 9.59
N ALA A 15 15.59 13.04 10.07
CA ALA A 15 16.68 13.51 9.22
C ALA A 15 17.29 12.34 8.43
N GLY A 16 17.35 12.49 7.10
CA GLY A 16 17.84 11.44 6.19
C GLY A 16 16.82 10.35 5.82
N ARG A 17 15.60 10.42 6.35
CA ARG A 17 14.49 9.56 5.89
C ARG A 17 13.88 10.11 4.59
N ARG A 18 13.17 9.23 3.88
CA ARG A 18 12.25 9.61 2.80
C ARG A 18 10.91 9.99 3.42
N ILE A 19 10.38 11.11 3.03
CA ILE A 19 9.11 11.64 3.52
C ILE A 19 8.17 11.81 2.34
N SER A 20 6.98 11.22 2.40
CA SER A 20 5.96 11.41 1.37
C SER A 20 4.58 11.65 1.98
N VAL A 21 3.71 12.27 1.21
CA VAL A 21 2.28 12.36 1.49
C VAL A 21 1.52 11.49 0.50
N GLU A 22 0.62 10.66 1.02
CA GLU A 22 -0.23 9.78 0.23
C GLU A 22 -1.69 10.12 0.44
N PHE A 23 -2.43 10.18 -0.64
CA PHE A 23 -3.87 10.40 -0.65
C PHE A 23 -4.56 9.13 -1.17
N ASP A 24 -5.47 8.57 -0.38
CA ASP A 24 -6.30 7.43 -0.81
C ASP A 24 -7.40 7.89 -1.77
N GLY A 25 -7.74 9.16 -1.77
CA GLY A 25 -8.68 9.78 -2.69
C GLY A 25 -9.00 11.24 -2.33
N SER A 26 -9.06 12.06 -3.38
CA SER A 26 -9.44 13.47 -3.29
C SER A 26 -10.13 13.87 -4.60
N TYR A 27 -11.33 14.43 -4.51
CA TYR A 27 -12.12 14.78 -5.68
C TYR A 27 -12.09 16.29 -5.91
N ARG A 28 -11.52 16.80 -7.07
CA ARG A 28 -10.88 15.98 -8.12
C ARG A 28 -9.54 16.56 -8.59
N ASP A 29 -9.41 17.87 -8.61
CA ASP A 29 -8.21 18.59 -9.02
C ASP A 29 -7.48 19.04 -7.75
N THR A 30 -6.50 18.27 -7.37
CA THR A 30 -5.80 18.42 -6.10
C THR A 30 -4.41 19.00 -6.33
N MET A 31 -4.15 20.17 -5.74
CA MET A 31 -2.83 20.80 -5.71
C MET A 31 -2.26 20.68 -4.30
N VAL A 32 -1.01 20.30 -4.22
CA VAL A 32 -0.27 20.14 -2.94
C VAL A 32 0.85 21.17 -2.86
N ILE A 33 0.87 21.88 -1.72
CA ILE A 33 1.92 22.85 -1.36
C ILE A 33 2.45 22.40 0.01
N PHE A 34 3.76 22.32 0.16
CA PHE A 34 4.42 21.92 1.39
C PHE A 34 5.52 22.90 1.77
N ASN A 35 5.47 23.42 2.99
CA ASN A 35 6.41 24.44 3.50
C ASN A 35 6.58 25.66 2.56
N GLY A 36 5.50 26.02 1.84
CA GLY A 36 5.51 27.14 0.89
C GLY A 36 5.91 26.75 -0.54
N TYR A 37 6.35 25.54 -0.78
CA TYR A 37 6.76 25.06 -2.11
C TYR A 37 5.60 24.32 -2.78
N TYR A 38 5.39 24.61 -4.07
CA TYR A 38 4.49 23.82 -4.91
C TYR A 38 5.11 22.46 -5.17
N ILE A 39 4.43 21.38 -4.72
CA ILE A 39 4.93 20.03 -4.85
C ILE A 39 4.39 19.36 -6.11
N GLY A 40 3.10 19.50 -6.37
CA GLY A 40 2.49 18.88 -7.53
C GLY A 40 0.98 19.02 -7.58
N ARG A 41 0.40 18.49 -8.65
CA ARG A 41 -1.03 18.48 -8.93
C ARG A 41 -1.44 17.08 -9.41
N HIS A 42 -2.57 16.61 -8.92
CA HIS A 42 -3.21 15.37 -9.37
C HIS A 42 -4.62 15.70 -9.89
N THR A 43 -4.93 15.19 -11.09
CA THR A 43 -6.25 15.31 -11.70
C THR A 43 -6.88 13.92 -11.77
N GLY A 44 -7.83 13.66 -10.92
CA GLY A 44 -8.51 12.38 -10.78
C GLY A 44 -9.28 12.38 -9.47
N GLY A 45 -10.47 11.79 -9.44
CA GLY A 45 -11.33 11.81 -8.25
C GLY A 45 -11.34 10.49 -7.50
N TYR A 46 -10.89 9.39 -8.11
CA TYR A 46 -11.15 8.04 -7.62
C TYR A 46 -9.90 7.19 -7.42
N ASP A 47 -8.78 7.62 -7.89
CA ASP A 47 -7.49 6.95 -7.80
C ASP A 47 -6.61 7.54 -6.67
N PRO A 48 -5.82 6.70 -5.98
CA PRO A 48 -4.86 7.16 -5.00
C PRO A 48 -3.63 7.76 -5.70
N PHE A 49 -2.99 8.73 -5.04
CA PHE A 49 -1.77 9.36 -5.50
C PHE A 49 -0.85 9.72 -4.35
N SER A 50 0.41 10.04 -4.66
CA SER A 50 1.40 10.45 -3.66
C SER A 50 2.39 11.46 -4.21
N PHE A 51 2.98 12.23 -3.30
CA PHE A 51 4.05 13.18 -3.60
C PHE A 51 5.19 13.02 -2.61
N ASP A 52 6.42 13.06 -3.11
CA ASP A 52 7.62 13.12 -2.30
C ASP A 52 7.80 14.52 -1.73
N LEU A 53 8.03 14.59 -0.44
CA LEU A 53 8.23 15.82 0.33
C LEU A 53 9.66 15.94 0.88
N THR A 54 10.52 14.96 0.64
CA THR A 54 11.81 14.80 1.32
C THR A 54 12.66 16.06 1.29
N ASP A 55 12.84 16.65 0.11
CA ASP A 55 13.72 17.80 -0.08
C ASP A 55 13.15 19.11 0.52
N PHE A 56 11.87 19.12 0.86
CA PHE A 56 11.15 20.26 1.41
C PHE A 56 10.80 20.09 2.89
N ALA A 57 11.10 18.93 3.47
CA ALA A 57 10.79 18.61 4.86
C ALA A 57 11.81 19.24 5.81
N SER A 58 11.32 19.66 6.98
CA SER A 58 12.14 20.21 8.06
C SER A 58 12.08 19.27 9.27
N PRO A 59 12.93 18.21 9.33
CA PRO A 59 13.01 17.34 10.49
C PRO A 59 13.48 18.12 11.75
N GLY A 60 12.81 17.88 12.87
CA GLY A 60 13.05 18.60 14.13
C GLY A 60 12.30 19.92 14.22
N ASP A 61 11.48 20.26 13.24
CA ASP A 61 10.76 21.51 13.21
C ASP A 61 9.33 21.34 12.69
N ARG A 62 8.61 22.44 12.69
CA ARG A 62 7.25 22.60 12.23
C ARG A 62 7.16 22.54 10.70
N ASN A 63 6.25 21.71 10.19
CA ASN A 63 5.96 21.59 8.77
C ASN A 63 4.50 21.96 8.50
N VAL A 64 4.24 22.51 7.31
CA VAL A 64 2.91 22.96 6.89
C VAL A 64 2.54 22.34 5.55
N LEU A 65 1.48 21.55 5.54
CA LEU A 65 0.86 21.00 4.35
C LEU A 65 -0.38 21.83 4.01
N LEU A 66 -0.45 22.34 2.77
CA LEU A 66 -1.62 22.96 2.19
C LEU A 66 -2.09 22.12 1.01
N VAL A 67 -3.40 21.87 0.96
CA VAL A 67 -4.03 21.13 -0.13
C VAL A 67 -5.19 21.96 -0.67
N ARG A 68 -5.14 22.29 -1.95
CA ARG A 68 -6.24 22.93 -2.67
C ARG A 68 -6.94 21.86 -3.50
N VAL A 69 -8.24 21.74 -3.33
CA VAL A 69 -9.06 20.83 -4.14
C VAL A 69 -10.11 21.62 -4.89
N ASP A 70 -10.16 21.43 -6.20
CA ASP A 70 -11.11 22.09 -7.07
C ASP A 70 -12.06 21.06 -7.69
N ALA A 71 -13.33 21.15 -7.33
CA ALA A 71 -14.41 20.32 -7.84
C ALA A 71 -15.44 21.14 -8.63
N THR A 72 -15.02 22.28 -9.22
CA THR A 72 -15.95 23.16 -9.95
C THR A 72 -16.25 22.70 -11.37
N LEU A 73 -15.43 21.82 -11.93
CA LEU A 73 -15.69 21.22 -13.24
C LEU A 73 -16.64 20.04 -13.07
N SER A 74 -17.82 20.16 -13.67
CA SER A 74 -18.79 19.07 -13.78
C SER A 74 -18.27 17.99 -14.75
N ASP A 75 -18.43 16.74 -14.38
CA ASP A 75 -17.89 15.60 -15.14
C ASP A 75 -18.97 14.60 -15.57
N GLY A 76 -20.21 14.85 -15.36
CA GLY A 76 -21.41 14.08 -15.73
C GLY A 76 -21.24 12.55 -15.82
N TRP A 77 -22.25 11.75 -15.57
CA TRP A 77 -22.26 10.27 -15.53
C TRP A 77 -21.60 9.59 -14.34
N PHE A 78 -20.86 10.33 -13.53
CA PHE A 78 -20.23 9.80 -12.32
C PHE A 78 -20.82 10.45 -11.07
N TYR A 79 -20.66 9.80 -9.95
CA TYR A 79 -20.93 10.41 -8.67
C TYR A 79 -19.89 11.49 -8.42
N GLU A 80 -20.32 12.73 -8.51
CA GLU A 80 -19.47 13.86 -8.18
C GLU A 80 -19.33 13.97 -6.67
N GLY A 81 -18.10 14.05 -6.22
CA GLY A 81 -17.77 14.38 -4.85
C GLY A 81 -17.15 15.76 -4.75
N ALA A 82 -16.67 16.11 -3.58
CA ALA A 82 -15.86 17.32 -3.39
C ALA A 82 -14.91 17.16 -2.22
N GLY A 83 -13.66 17.53 -2.43
CA GLY A 83 -12.66 17.60 -1.38
C GLY A 83 -11.92 16.30 -1.10
N VAL A 84 -11.21 16.28 0.03
CA VAL A 84 -10.49 15.11 0.53
C VAL A 84 -11.48 14.21 1.25
N TYR A 85 -11.84 13.08 0.66
CA TYR A 85 -12.91 12.20 1.16
C TYR A 85 -12.38 10.87 1.71
N ARG A 86 -11.06 10.61 1.57
CA ARG A 86 -10.37 9.44 2.12
C ARG A 86 -9.18 9.86 2.97
N HIS A 87 -8.42 8.87 3.47
CA HIS A 87 -7.28 9.13 4.32
C HIS A 87 -6.15 9.86 3.57
N VAL A 88 -5.43 10.66 4.32
CA VAL A 88 -4.17 11.25 3.91
C VAL A 88 -3.09 10.78 4.89
N TRP A 89 -2.08 10.12 4.38
CA TRP A 89 -1.01 9.50 5.14
C TRP A 89 0.28 10.28 4.99
N LEU A 90 0.96 10.50 6.10
CA LEU A 90 2.35 10.92 6.12
C LEU A 90 3.20 9.65 6.25
N VAL A 91 3.92 9.33 5.19
CA VAL A 91 4.77 8.13 5.12
C VAL A 91 6.22 8.52 5.34
N ARG A 92 6.91 7.77 6.20
CA ARG A 92 8.31 8.00 6.59
C ARG A 92 9.05 6.68 6.51
N THR A 93 9.96 6.56 5.56
CA THR A 93 10.74 5.34 5.33
C THR A 93 12.23 5.60 5.46
N ALA A 94 13.02 4.55 5.60
CA ALA A 94 14.46 4.63 5.36
C ALA A 94 14.72 4.91 3.87
N PRO A 95 15.92 5.37 3.49
CA PRO A 95 16.29 5.48 2.07
C PRO A 95 16.20 4.15 1.32
N VAL A 96 16.50 3.03 1.99
CA VAL A 96 16.26 1.68 1.46
C VAL A 96 14.99 1.14 2.10
N HIS A 97 13.98 0.91 1.31
CA HIS A 97 12.66 0.53 1.83
C HIS A 97 11.84 -0.29 0.82
N VAL A 98 10.75 -0.87 1.30
CA VAL A 98 9.77 -1.52 0.43
C VAL A 98 9.06 -0.45 -0.40
N LYS A 99 9.12 -0.61 -1.73
CA LYS A 99 8.44 0.28 -2.67
C LYS A 99 6.94 0.34 -2.35
N LYS A 100 6.33 1.49 -2.59
CA LYS A 100 4.88 1.64 -2.43
C LYS A 100 4.14 0.57 -3.23
N TRP A 101 3.24 -0.18 -2.56
CA TRP A 101 2.55 -1.36 -3.11
C TRP A 101 3.47 -2.47 -3.62
N GLY A 102 4.74 -2.45 -3.25
CA GLY A 102 5.76 -3.39 -3.69
C GLY A 102 5.65 -4.79 -3.08
N THR A 103 4.70 -5.05 -2.19
CA THR A 103 4.50 -6.38 -1.60
C THR A 103 3.28 -7.07 -2.19
N PHE A 104 3.49 -8.25 -2.76
CA PHE A 104 2.43 -9.11 -3.28
C PHE A 104 2.56 -10.51 -2.70
N ALA A 105 1.47 -11.06 -2.15
CA ALA A 105 1.38 -12.40 -1.62
C ALA A 105 0.22 -13.16 -2.25
N HIS A 106 0.50 -14.35 -2.79
CA HIS A 106 -0.55 -15.26 -3.27
C HIS A 106 -0.26 -16.68 -2.78
N SER A 107 -1.29 -17.51 -2.76
CA SER A 107 -1.18 -18.87 -2.23
C SER A 107 -1.70 -19.90 -3.22
N LYS A 108 -1.11 -21.10 -3.15
CA LYS A 108 -1.65 -22.33 -3.73
C LYS A 108 -1.98 -23.28 -2.60
N VAL A 109 -3.27 -23.58 -2.46
CA VAL A 109 -3.75 -24.49 -1.40
C VAL A 109 -3.60 -25.94 -1.83
N GLN A 110 -3.11 -26.77 -0.90
CA GLN A 110 -2.94 -28.21 -1.06
C GLN A 110 -3.51 -28.91 0.18
N PRO A 111 -3.76 -30.24 0.15
CA PRO A 111 -4.21 -30.95 1.31
C PRO A 111 -3.29 -30.75 2.53
N GLY A 112 -3.80 -30.14 3.59
CA GLY A 112 -3.07 -29.91 4.84
C GLY A 112 -2.03 -28.80 4.82
N MET A 113 -1.83 -28.05 3.72
CA MET A 113 -0.87 -26.96 3.63
C MET A 113 -1.23 -25.94 2.57
N ALA A 114 -0.56 -24.80 2.60
CA ALA A 114 -0.53 -23.85 1.48
C ALA A 114 0.91 -23.41 1.20
N VAL A 115 1.26 -23.36 -0.06
CA VAL A 115 2.50 -22.69 -0.51
C VAL A 115 2.15 -21.23 -0.77
N VAL A 116 2.80 -20.34 -0.04
CA VAL A 116 2.64 -18.89 -0.20
C VAL A 116 3.85 -18.36 -0.95
N SER A 117 3.60 -17.77 -2.10
CA SER A 117 4.59 -17.08 -2.92
C SER A 117 4.54 -15.59 -2.61
N LEU A 118 5.70 -15.01 -2.36
CA LEU A 118 5.89 -13.63 -1.94
C LEU A 118 6.76 -12.93 -2.98
N ARG A 119 6.31 -11.76 -3.43
CA ARG A 119 7.10 -10.86 -4.27
C ARG A 119 7.22 -9.52 -3.53
N THR A 120 8.45 -9.09 -3.32
CA THR A 120 8.75 -7.82 -2.63
C THR A 120 9.65 -6.97 -3.50
N GLU A 121 9.18 -5.78 -3.87
CA GLU A 121 9.99 -4.76 -4.53
C GLU A 121 10.62 -3.86 -3.49
N VAL A 122 11.94 -3.72 -3.54
CA VAL A 122 12.71 -2.83 -2.66
C VAL A 122 13.43 -1.81 -3.51
N GLU A 123 13.38 -0.56 -3.10
CA GLU A 123 14.07 0.55 -3.74
C GLU A 123 15.12 1.17 -2.82
N ASN A 124 16.21 1.62 -3.44
CA ASN A 124 17.27 2.37 -2.78
C ASN A 124 17.25 3.82 -3.27
N MET A 125 16.62 4.69 -2.50
CA MET A 125 16.54 6.14 -2.73
C MET A 125 17.66 6.89 -2.01
N GLY A 126 18.68 6.18 -1.51
CA GLY A 126 19.84 6.70 -0.82
C GLY A 126 21.08 6.78 -1.70
N LYS A 127 22.19 7.25 -1.11
CA LYS A 127 23.48 7.36 -1.79
C LYS A 127 24.23 6.02 -1.80
N GLY A 128 24.80 5.71 -2.94
CA GLY A 128 25.63 4.52 -3.17
C GLY A 128 24.83 3.21 -3.22
N ALA A 129 25.47 2.16 -3.70
CA ALA A 129 24.87 0.82 -3.73
C ALA A 129 24.76 0.23 -2.33
N GLN A 130 23.64 -0.44 -2.05
CA GLN A 130 23.37 -1.08 -0.76
C GLN A 130 23.20 -2.59 -0.94
N SER A 131 23.82 -3.39 -0.06
CA SER A 131 23.57 -4.82 0.01
C SER A 131 22.37 -5.08 0.89
N VAL A 132 21.30 -5.61 0.32
CA VAL A 132 19.99 -5.70 0.92
C VAL A 132 19.47 -7.12 0.90
N ARG A 133 18.80 -7.55 1.96
CA ARG A 133 17.99 -8.78 1.98
C ARG A 133 16.63 -8.53 2.62
N VAL A 134 15.68 -9.36 2.28
CA VAL A 134 14.30 -9.31 2.76
C VAL A 134 14.06 -10.47 3.71
N VAL A 135 13.57 -10.15 4.90
CA VAL A 135 13.05 -11.12 5.87
C VAL A 135 11.54 -11.04 5.86
N SER A 136 10.89 -12.16 5.51
CA SER A 136 9.44 -12.26 5.42
C SER A 136 8.91 -13.21 6.48
N THR A 137 8.08 -12.70 7.38
CA THR A 137 7.45 -13.47 8.47
C THR A 137 5.93 -13.47 8.28
N ILE A 138 5.31 -14.65 8.26
CA ILE A 138 3.86 -14.78 8.20
C ILE A 138 3.31 -15.03 9.59
N LEU A 139 2.40 -14.18 10.01
CA LEU A 139 1.63 -14.31 11.24
C LEU A 139 0.21 -14.76 10.89
N ASP A 140 -0.33 -15.70 11.67
CA ASP A 140 -1.71 -16.16 11.55
C ASP A 140 -2.72 -15.06 12.00
N PRO A 141 -4.04 -15.29 11.85
CA PRO A 141 -5.07 -14.34 12.28
C PRO A 141 -4.99 -13.96 13.77
N PHE A 142 -4.33 -14.77 14.60
CA PHE A 142 -4.16 -14.52 16.03
C PHE A 142 -2.82 -13.86 16.39
N GLY A 143 -1.96 -13.63 15.39
CA GLY A 143 -0.67 -12.98 15.55
C GLY A 143 0.49 -13.92 15.87
N LYS A 144 0.30 -15.24 15.79
CA LYS A 144 1.35 -16.24 15.96
C LYS A 144 2.15 -16.40 14.67
N GLU A 145 3.48 -16.46 14.77
CA GLU A 145 4.35 -16.79 13.65
C GLU A 145 4.10 -18.24 13.19
N VAL A 146 3.82 -18.40 11.89
CA VAL A 146 3.54 -19.72 11.27
C VAL A 146 4.49 -20.05 10.15
N ALA A 147 5.19 -19.06 9.59
CA ALA A 147 6.25 -19.28 8.60
C ALA A 147 7.19 -18.08 8.54
N LYS A 148 8.45 -18.34 8.19
CA LYS A 148 9.48 -17.31 8.01
C LYS A 148 10.45 -17.72 6.91
N THR A 149 10.91 -16.75 6.14
CA THR A 149 11.96 -16.95 5.13
C THR A 149 12.84 -15.70 5.02
N THR A 150 14.04 -15.88 4.52
CA THR A 150 14.99 -14.79 4.29
C THR A 150 15.56 -14.95 2.88
N SER A 151 15.62 -13.88 2.12
CA SER A 151 16.20 -13.87 0.78
C SER A 151 17.73 -13.94 0.82
N THR A 152 18.33 -14.30 -0.30
CA THR A 152 19.76 -14.00 -0.54
C THR A 152 19.94 -12.49 -0.64
N PRO A 153 21.09 -11.93 -0.19
CA PRO A 153 21.39 -10.52 -0.39
C PRO A 153 21.51 -10.17 -1.87
N ALA A 154 21.02 -8.99 -2.26
CA ALA A 154 21.26 -8.40 -3.57
C ALA A 154 21.81 -6.98 -3.41
N SER A 155 22.67 -6.57 -4.35
CA SER A 155 23.17 -5.19 -4.41
C SER A 155 22.18 -4.33 -5.18
N ILE A 156 21.61 -3.32 -4.52
CA ILE A 156 20.70 -2.36 -5.14
C ILE A 156 21.47 -1.05 -5.35
N PRO A 157 21.68 -0.61 -6.60
CA PRO A 157 22.40 0.63 -6.89
C PRO A 157 21.63 1.85 -6.35
N GLU A 158 22.32 2.97 -6.24
CA GLU A 158 21.70 4.25 -5.95
C GLU A 158 20.57 4.55 -6.95
N TRP A 159 19.41 4.95 -6.48
CA TRP A 159 18.17 5.18 -7.27
C TRP A 159 17.70 3.94 -8.06
N GLY A 160 18.13 2.76 -7.62
CA GLY A 160 17.76 1.49 -8.21
C GLY A 160 16.72 0.73 -7.39
N GLU A 161 16.23 -0.34 -7.98
CA GLU A 161 15.29 -1.27 -7.36
C GLU A 161 15.67 -2.73 -7.59
N HIS A 162 15.15 -3.60 -6.73
CA HIS A 162 15.29 -5.04 -6.87
C HIS A 162 14.02 -5.77 -6.43
N ILE A 163 13.69 -6.84 -7.14
CA ILE A 163 12.55 -7.70 -6.84
C ILE A 163 13.04 -8.97 -6.17
N TYR A 164 12.55 -9.23 -4.97
CA TYR A 164 12.78 -10.48 -4.24
C TYR A 164 11.58 -11.39 -4.39
N GLU A 165 11.84 -12.62 -4.83
CA GLU A 165 10.85 -13.69 -4.89
C GLU A 165 11.17 -14.74 -3.83
N GLN A 166 10.18 -15.06 -3.00
CA GLN A 166 10.33 -16.01 -1.90
C GLN A 166 9.12 -16.95 -1.86
N GLN A 167 9.32 -18.12 -1.29
CA GLN A 167 8.22 -19.08 -1.03
C GLN A 167 8.32 -19.61 0.38
N VAL A 168 7.17 -19.79 1.02
CA VAL A 168 7.07 -20.44 2.32
C VAL A 168 5.85 -21.37 2.36
N THR A 169 5.92 -22.37 3.22
CA THR A 169 4.80 -23.29 3.45
C THR A 169 4.14 -23.00 4.78
N VAL A 170 2.82 -22.78 4.75
CA VAL A 170 1.99 -22.69 5.94
C VAL A 170 1.24 -24.02 6.12
N LYS A 171 1.45 -24.68 7.25
CA LYS A 171 0.78 -25.95 7.56
C LYS A 171 -0.61 -25.70 8.15
N GLN A 172 -1.59 -26.51 7.74
CA GLN A 172 -2.98 -26.45 8.19
C GLN A 172 -3.52 -25.00 8.22
N PRO A 173 -3.49 -24.29 7.09
CA PRO A 173 -3.88 -22.88 7.08
C PRO A 173 -5.38 -22.71 7.35
N ALA A 174 -5.74 -21.68 8.11
CA ALA A 174 -7.09 -21.16 8.18
C ALA A 174 -7.39 -20.42 6.87
N LEU A 175 -8.18 -21.01 5.99
CA LEU A 175 -8.45 -20.43 4.67
C LEU A 175 -9.36 -19.21 4.78
N TRP A 176 -9.13 -18.24 3.89
CA TRP A 176 -10.06 -17.15 3.67
C TRP A 176 -11.23 -17.65 2.81
N SER A 177 -12.45 -17.47 3.27
CA SER A 177 -13.68 -17.75 2.54
C SER A 177 -14.69 -16.59 2.69
N LEU A 178 -15.86 -16.73 2.10
CA LEU A 178 -16.95 -15.76 2.27
C LEU A 178 -17.52 -15.77 3.69
N GLU A 179 -17.49 -16.92 4.34
CA GLU A 179 -17.98 -17.14 5.70
C GLU A 179 -16.90 -16.84 6.73
N GLU A 180 -15.68 -17.34 6.48
CA GLU A 180 -14.54 -17.18 7.37
C GLU A 180 -13.48 -16.31 6.70
N ARG A 181 -13.42 -15.05 7.08
CA ARG A 181 -12.52 -14.05 6.50
C ARG A 181 -11.17 -14.00 7.21
N ASN A 182 -10.52 -15.17 7.31
CA ASN A 182 -9.22 -15.31 7.96
C ASN A 182 -8.14 -14.51 7.21
N LEU A 183 -7.58 -13.49 7.86
CA LEU A 183 -6.51 -12.66 7.32
C LEU A 183 -5.22 -12.89 8.08
N TYR A 184 -4.19 -13.28 7.34
CA TYR A 184 -2.81 -13.35 7.78
C TYR A 184 -2.15 -11.98 7.66
N ARG A 185 -1.05 -11.78 8.39
CA ARG A 185 -0.17 -10.62 8.22
C ARG A 185 1.20 -11.09 7.74
N LEU A 186 1.63 -10.56 6.63
CA LEU A 186 3.00 -10.65 6.16
C LEU A 186 3.77 -9.46 6.74
N VAL A 187 4.72 -9.72 7.61
CA VAL A 187 5.69 -8.74 8.10
C VAL A 187 6.92 -8.85 7.20
N THR A 188 7.19 -7.78 6.48
CA THR A 188 8.34 -7.66 5.59
C THR A 188 9.33 -6.71 6.23
N GLU A 189 10.52 -7.19 6.53
CA GLU A 189 11.62 -6.43 7.12
C GLU A 189 12.78 -6.36 6.13
N ILE A 190 13.31 -5.16 5.95
CA ILE A 190 14.44 -4.89 5.07
C ILE A 190 15.70 -4.80 5.93
N GLU A 191 16.67 -5.61 5.61
CA GLU A 191 17.97 -5.58 6.26
C GLU A 191 19.02 -5.07 5.27
N SER A 192 19.78 -4.05 5.69
CA SER A 192 20.92 -3.51 4.97
C SER A 192 22.08 -3.31 5.94
N GLY A 193 23.29 -3.80 5.58
CA GLY A 193 24.45 -3.73 6.47
C GLY A 193 24.26 -4.46 7.81
N ASN A 194 23.51 -5.58 7.85
CA ASN A 194 23.14 -6.36 9.03
C ASN A 194 22.29 -5.64 10.07
N ILE A 195 21.61 -4.57 9.70
CA ILE A 195 20.60 -3.88 10.52
C ILE A 195 19.27 -3.82 9.80
N PHE A 196 18.18 -3.90 10.55
CA PHE A 196 16.85 -3.66 10.02
C PHE A 196 16.65 -2.16 9.80
N VAL A 197 16.37 -1.78 8.56
CA VAL A 197 16.25 -0.37 8.15
C VAL A 197 14.81 0.03 7.86
N ASP A 198 13.98 -0.94 7.43
CA ASP A 198 12.57 -0.68 7.11
C ASP A 198 11.71 -1.90 7.46
N ARG A 199 10.42 -1.65 7.70
CA ARG A 199 9.43 -2.68 8.04
C ARG A 199 8.05 -2.27 7.56
N CYS A 200 7.37 -3.17 6.86
CA CYS A 200 5.96 -2.99 6.51
C CYS A 200 5.13 -4.23 6.85
N GLU A 201 3.82 -4.04 6.96
CA GLU A 201 2.86 -5.13 7.19
C GLU A 201 1.81 -5.14 6.09
N THR A 202 1.60 -6.32 5.49
CA THR A 202 0.61 -6.53 4.44
C THR A 202 -0.38 -7.60 4.89
N ARG A 203 -1.68 -7.30 4.85
CA ARG A 203 -2.73 -8.28 5.12
C ARG A 203 -3.06 -9.05 3.86
N PHE A 204 -3.19 -10.37 3.98
CA PHE A 204 -3.59 -11.23 2.86
C PHE A 204 -4.41 -12.43 3.35
N GLY A 205 -5.22 -13.00 2.48
CA GLY A 205 -5.95 -14.24 2.76
C GLY A 205 -5.29 -15.42 2.06
N ILE A 206 -5.12 -16.55 2.76
CA ILE A 206 -4.72 -17.81 2.13
C ILE A 206 -5.96 -18.42 1.50
N ARG A 207 -6.00 -18.45 0.17
CA ARG A 207 -7.12 -18.95 -0.63
C ARG A 207 -6.64 -19.42 -1.98
N ASP A 208 -7.42 -20.30 -2.61
CA ASP A 208 -7.23 -20.71 -4.01
C ASP A 208 -8.37 -20.15 -4.86
N LEU A 209 -8.04 -19.55 -6.00
CA LEU A 209 -8.98 -18.98 -6.95
C LEU A 209 -8.78 -19.68 -8.29
N GLU A 210 -9.85 -20.21 -8.85
CA GLU A 210 -9.82 -20.90 -10.12
C GLU A 210 -11.01 -20.47 -10.98
N PHE A 211 -10.80 -20.34 -12.28
CA PHE A 211 -11.85 -20.12 -13.27
C PHE A 211 -11.93 -21.35 -14.16
N ASP A 212 -12.99 -22.13 -13.99
CA ASP A 212 -13.25 -23.33 -14.74
C ASP A 212 -14.30 -23.04 -15.84
N PRO A 213 -14.09 -23.46 -17.11
CA PRO A 213 -15.02 -23.17 -18.19
C PRO A 213 -16.42 -23.71 -17.98
N GLU A 214 -16.56 -24.85 -17.26
CA GLU A 214 -17.84 -25.52 -17.03
C GLU A 214 -18.44 -25.17 -15.67
N LYS A 215 -17.61 -25.02 -14.64
CA LYS A 215 -18.04 -24.79 -13.24
C LYS A 215 -18.06 -23.32 -12.86
N GLY A 216 -17.45 -22.45 -13.67
CA GLY A 216 -17.33 -21.02 -13.41
C GLY A 216 -16.25 -20.71 -12.37
N PHE A 217 -16.49 -19.72 -11.53
CA PHE A 217 -15.56 -19.27 -10.50
C PHE A 217 -15.57 -20.21 -9.28
N LEU A 218 -14.39 -20.70 -8.92
CA LEU A 218 -14.16 -21.56 -7.76
C LEU A 218 -13.32 -20.82 -6.71
N LEU A 219 -13.78 -20.86 -5.46
CA LEU A 219 -13.04 -20.40 -4.30
C LEU A 219 -12.75 -21.61 -3.40
N ASN A 220 -11.47 -21.91 -3.17
CA ASN A 220 -11.04 -23.09 -2.44
C ASN A 220 -11.68 -24.41 -2.97
N GLY A 221 -11.76 -24.52 -4.30
CA GLY A 221 -12.36 -25.67 -4.99
C GLY A 221 -13.89 -25.74 -4.96
N LYS A 222 -14.57 -24.76 -4.35
CA LYS A 222 -16.06 -24.69 -4.30
C LYS A 222 -16.59 -23.66 -5.29
N PRO A 223 -17.62 -24.00 -6.09
CA PRO A 223 -18.26 -23.04 -7.00
C PRO A 223 -18.88 -21.86 -6.21
N VAL A 224 -18.61 -20.65 -6.66
CA VAL A 224 -19.20 -19.43 -6.10
C VAL A 224 -19.92 -18.67 -7.19
N LYS A 225 -21.20 -18.41 -6.97
CA LYS A 225 -22.00 -17.56 -7.86
C LYS A 225 -21.71 -16.09 -7.55
N VAL A 226 -21.03 -15.40 -8.46
CA VAL A 226 -20.83 -13.94 -8.38
C VAL A 226 -22.16 -13.27 -8.68
N LYS A 227 -22.66 -12.48 -7.72
CA LYS A 227 -23.88 -11.67 -7.87
C LYS A 227 -23.46 -10.21 -7.91
N GLY A 228 -23.90 -9.46 -8.89
CA GLY A 228 -23.57 -8.06 -9.07
C GLY A 228 -24.76 -7.26 -9.59
N THR A 229 -24.79 -5.98 -9.27
CA THR A 229 -25.73 -5.01 -9.81
C THR A 229 -24.99 -3.72 -10.14
N CYS A 230 -25.55 -2.94 -11.06
CA CYS A 230 -25.17 -1.54 -11.24
C CYS A 230 -26.10 -0.69 -10.36
N ASN A 231 -25.53 0.00 -9.36
CA ASN A 231 -26.25 0.98 -8.61
C ASN A 231 -25.85 2.37 -9.07
N HIS A 232 -26.83 3.12 -9.55
CA HIS A 232 -26.70 4.55 -9.81
C HIS A 232 -27.53 5.27 -8.76
N GLN A 233 -26.85 5.94 -7.82
CA GLN A 233 -27.51 6.67 -6.73
C GLN A 233 -27.32 8.15 -6.98
N ASP A 234 -28.37 8.80 -7.46
CA ASP A 234 -28.42 10.23 -7.63
C ASP A 234 -29.68 10.75 -6.98
N HIS A 235 -29.53 11.58 -5.96
CA HIS A 235 -30.63 12.26 -5.29
C HIS A 235 -30.60 13.73 -5.67
N ALA A 236 -31.70 14.21 -6.25
CA ALA A 236 -31.84 15.61 -6.59
C ALA A 236 -31.60 16.50 -5.35
N GLY A 237 -30.66 17.44 -5.47
CA GLY A 237 -30.31 18.39 -4.43
C GLY A 237 -29.27 17.95 -3.39
N VAL A 238 -28.94 16.65 -3.30
CA VAL A 238 -27.96 16.13 -2.32
C VAL A 238 -26.86 15.27 -2.96
N GLY A 239 -26.99 14.88 -4.23
CA GLY A 239 -26.02 14.05 -4.92
C GLY A 239 -25.95 12.63 -4.36
N VAL A 240 -24.75 12.14 -4.10
CA VAL A 240 -24.43 10.80 -3.63
C VAL A 240 -24.14 10.75 -2.13
N ALA A 241 -24.07 11.86 -1.47
CA ALA A 241 -23.70 11.96 -0.04
C ALA A 241 -24.80 11.47 0.89
#